data_2b67c44c79d2ca892f9c95b81d0d19b8
#
_entry.id   2b67c44c79d2ca892f9c95b81d0d19b8
#
_cell.length_a   1.000
_cell.length_b   1.000
_cell.length_c   1.000
_cell.angle_alpha   90.00
_cell.angle_beta   90.00
_cell.angle_gamma   90.00
#
_symmetry.space_group_name_H-M   'P 1'
#
loop_
_entity.id
_entity.type
_entity.pdbx_description
1 polymer ?
#
loop_
_entity_poly.entity_id
_entity_poly.type
_entity_poly.pdbx_seq_one_letter_code
_entity_poly.pdbx_strand_id
1 'polypeptide(L)'
;GILLIADEVICGFGRTGNWFGSQTLNIKPDIMTIAKGLSSGYQPIGGSIVSDEIESVIAMDEFNHGYTYSSHPVAAAVALENLRIIEDENIIGYVKNDVAPYLKKEWEGLCMHPLVGEARIVGMMGSIALTPNKENRSPFKSDAGKVGYICRERCFANNLIMRHVGDRMIISPPLIITKLEIDLLIKRAKKALDETFEKLMNEGLIS
;
A
#
# COMPACT_ATOMS: atom_id res chain seq x y z
N GLY A 1 -4.36 28.26 11.15
CA GLY A 1 -5.37 27.54 11.88
C GLY A 1 -6.06 26.41 11.09
N ILE A 2 -5.37 25.71 10.17
CA ILE A 2 -5.90 24.49 9.52
C ILE A 2 -5.11 23.33 10.11
N LEU A 3 -5.81 22.32 10.69
CA LEU A 3 -5.19 21.10 11.20
C LEU A 3 -4.92 20.12 10.07
N LEU A 4 -3.75 19.48 10.11
CA LEU A 4 -3.35 18.43 9.18
C LEU A 4 -3.57 17.06 9.79
N ILE A 5 -4.39 16.24 9.14
CA ILE A 5 -4.62 14.84 9.52
C ILE A 5 -3.84 13.94 8.56
N ALA A 6 -2.93 13.12 9.06
CA ALA A 6 -2.27 12.08 8.30
C ALA A 6 -2.97 10.73 8.53
N ASP A 7 -3.52 10.16 7.47
CA ASP A 7 -4.02 8.78 7.50
C ASP A 7 -2.87 7.80 7.30
N GLU A 8 -2.31 7.33 8.42
CA GLU A 8 -1.20 6.36 8.45
C GLU A 8 -1.68 4.90 8.55
N VAL A 9 -2.98 4.67 8.38
CA VAL A 9 -3.57 3.34 8.48
C VAL A 9 -2.90 2.33 7.54
N ILE A 10 -2.46 2.76 6.35
CA ILE A 10 -1.71 1.90 5.41
C ILE A 10 -0.20 2.21 5.46
N CYS A 11 0.18 3.49 5.59
CA CYS A 11 1.55 3.94 5.45
C CYS A 11 2.41 3.67 6.68
N GLY A 12 1.79 3.56 7.85
CA GLY A 12 2.48 3.34 9.12
C GLY A 12 3.16 1.97 9.24
N PHE A 13 4.00 1.87 10.25
CA PHE A 13 4.67 0.64 10.71
C PHE A 13 5.55 -0.01 9.65
N GLY A 14 6.39 0.81 8.99
CA GLY A 14 7.44 0.32 8.08
C GLY A 14 7.07 0.29 6.60
N ARG A 15 5.81 0.49 6.24
CA ARG A 15 5.33 0.34 4.86
C ARG A 15 6.07 1.22 3.85
N THR A 16 6.48 2.41 4.23
CA THR A 16 7.21 3.37 3.38
C THR A 16 8.74 3.34 3.59
N GLY A 17 9.25 2.44 4.43
CA GLY A 17 10.67 2.38 4.81
C GLY A 17 11.01 3.27 6.02
N ASN A 18 10.03 3.88 6.65
CA ASN A 18 10.12 4.58 7.93
C ASN A 18 8.96 4.12 8.82
N TRP A 19 8.95 4.47 10.10
CA TRP A 19 7.83 4.13 10.99
C TRP A 19 6.51 4.64 10.44
N PHE A 20 6.50 5.86 9.86
CA PHE A 20 5.32 6.51 9.32
C PHE A 20 5.58 7.14 7.95
N GLY A 21 4.56 7.21 7.11
CA GLY A 21 4.61 7.87 5.81
C GLY A 21 4.87 9.37 5.94
N SER A 22 4.39 10.00 7.00
CA SER A 22 4.68 11.39 7.33
C SER A 22 6.17 11.68 7.47
N GLN A 23 6.96 10.75 8.04
CA GLN A 23 8.42 10.84 8.07
C GLN A 23 9.03 10.73 6.67
N THR A 24 8.49 9.86 5.83
CA THR A 24 8.96 9.68 4.44
C THR A 24 8.71 10.94 3.61
N LEU A 25 7.60 11.62 3.86
CA LEU A 25 7.20 12.84 3.14
C LEU A 25 7.68 14.13 3.83
N ASN A 26 8.36 14.02 4.96
CA ASN A 26 8.82 15.15 5.79
C ASN A 26 7.69 16.12 6.13
N ILE A 27 6.54 15.59 6.56
CA ILE A 27 5.40 16.36 7.06
C ILE A 27 5.21 16.09 8.54
N LYS A 28 4.72 17.09 9.28
CA LYS A 28 4.36 16.98 10.69
C LYS A 28 2.85 17.15 10.82
N PRO A 29 2.09 16.05 10.96
CA PRO A 29 0.65 16.14 11.16
C PRO A 29 0.29 16.58 12.58
N ASP A 30 -0.88 17.17 12.72
CA ASP A 30 -1.49 17.48 14.02
C ASP A 30 -2.24 16.26 14.57
N ILE A 31 -2.81 15.45 13.67
CA ILE A 31 -3.52 14.21 14.00
C ILE A 31 -3.00 13.10 13.09
N MET A 32 -2.82 11.91 13.64
CA MET A 32 -2.40 10.73 12.88
C MET A 32 -3.32 9.56 13.21
N THR A 33 -3.93 8.96 12.18
CA THR A 33 -4.73 7.73 12.36
C THR A 33 -3.87 6.51 12.11
N ILE A 34 -3.94 5.50 12.99
CA ILE A 34 -3.15 4.27 12.93
C ILE A 34 -4.03 3.04 13.06
N ALA A 35 -3.69 1.98 12.33
CA ALA A 35 -4.31 0.66 12.41
C ALA A 35 -3.44 -0.39 11.68
N LYS A 36 -4.02 -1.43 11.14
CA LYS A 36 -3.41 -2.48 10.28
C LYS A 36 -2.03 -2.96 10.73
N GLY A 37 -0.97 -2.30 10.26
CA GLY A 37 0.42 -2.59 10.63
C GLY A 37 0.69 -2.52 12.13
N LEU A 38 -0.12 -1.80 12.90
CA LEU A 38 -0.03 -1.73 14.36
C LEU A 38 -0.08 -3.12 15.03
N SER A 39 -0.91 -4.02 14.52
CA SER A 39 -1.03 -5.39 15.03
C SER A 39 -0.76 -6.46 13.96
N SER A 40 -0.28 -6.07 12.77
CA SER A 40 -0.12 -6.97 11.62
C SER A 40 -1.35 -7.82 11.29
N GLY A 41 -2.55 -7.35 11.67
CA GLY A 41 -3.82 -8.02 11.42
C GLY A 41 -4.17 -9.16 12.37
N TYR A 42 -3.34 -9.44 13.37
CA TYR A 42 -3.61 -10.51 14.36
C TYR A 42 -4.78 -10.18 15.28
N GLN A 43 -4.95 -8.91 15.64
CA GLN A 43 -6.11 -8.42 16.40
C GLN A 43 -6.59 -7.09 15.84
N PRO A 44 -7.92 -6.87 15.76
CA PRO A 44 -8.47 -5.57 15.40
C PRO A 44 -8.09 -4.52 16.43
N ILE A 45 -7.32 -3.51 16.01
CA ILE A 45 -6.95 -2.37 16.81
C ILE A 45 -6.66 -1.19 15.89
N GLY A 46 -6.99 0.00 16.35
CA GLY A 46 -6.65 1.26 15.72
C GLY A 46 -6.68 2.36 16.73
N GLY A 47 -6.18 3.51 16.36
CA GLY A 47 -6.12 4.67 17.25
C GLY A 47 -5.90 5.96 16.47
N SER A 48 -6.01 7.06 17.19
CA SER A 48 -5.61 8.38 16.73
C SER A 48 -4.57 8.93 17.69
N ILE A 49 -3.47 9.41 17.14
CA ILE A 49 -2.43 10.13 17.87
C ILE A 49 -2.66 11.60 17.58
N VAL A 50 -2.64 12.42 18.58
CA VAL A 50 -2.84 13.88 18.47
C VAL A 50 -1.62 14.62 18.99
N SER A 51 -1.41 15.84 18.52
CA SER A 51 -0.38 16.73 19.04
C SER A 51 -0.72 17.25 20.43
N ASP A 52 0.28 17.70 21.19
CA ASP A 52 0.11 18.29 22.50
C ASP A 52 -0.84 19.51 22.46
N GLU A 53 -0.85 20.27 21.37
CA GLU A 53 -1.76 21.40 21.19
C GLU A 53 -3.23 20.94 21.15
N ILE A 54 -3.53 19.85 20.45
CA ILE A 54 -4.88 19.29 20.39
C ILE A 54 -5.23 18.63 21.74
N GLU A 55 -4.30 17.88 22.33
CA GLU A 55 -4.49 17.25 23.62
C GLU A 55 -4.85 18.29 24.68
N SER A 56 -4.15 19.41 24.73
CA SER A 56 -4.42 20.47 25.70
C SER A 56 -5.83 21.05 25.60
N VAL A 57 -6.41 21.08 24.41
CA VAL A 57 -7.79 21.53 24.18
C VAL A 57 -8.79 20.46 24.61
N ILE A 58 -8.54 19.21 24.27
CA ILE A 58 -9.42 18.07 24.60
C ILE A 58 -9.45 17.86 26.14
N ALA A 59 -8.32 18.04 26.80
CA ALA A 59 -8.19 17.86 28.25
C ALA A 59 -8.85 18.96 29.09
N MET A 60 -9.35 20.05 28.50
CA MET A 60 -10.05 21.12 29.22
C MET A 60 -11.43 20.72 29.73
N ASP A 61 -12.04 19.69 29.14
CA ASP A 61 -13.38 19.24 29.47
C ASP A 61 -13.49 17.72 29.35
N GLU A 62 -14.64 17.15 29.67
CA GLU A 62 -14.91 15.73 29.53
C GLU A 62 -14.89 15.30 28.05
N PHE A 63 -13.98 14.40 27.72
CA PHE A 63 -13.90 13.81 26.37
C PHE A 63 -14.96 12.71 26.20
N ASN A 64 -16.15 13.10 25.75
CA ASN A 64 -17.31 12.22 25.56
C ASN A 64 -17.12 11.29 24.36
N HIS A 65 -16.13 10.40 24.42
CA HIS A 65 -15.81 9.42 23.39
C HIS A 65 -15.52 8.06 24.00
N GLY A 66 -16.00 7.00 23.33
CA GLY A 66 -15.68 5.63 23.72
C GLY A 66 -16.41 4.60 22.89
N TYR A 67 -15.75 3.47 22.70
CA TYR A 67 -16.33 2.25 22.14
C TYR A 67 -16.22 1.14 23.17
N THR A 68 -17.16 0.21 23.19
CA THR A 68 -17.19 -0.91 24.15
C THR A 68 -15.88 -1.69 24.18
N TYR A 69 -15.24 -1.87 23.03
CA TYR A 69 -13.98 -2.61 22.91
C TYR A 69 -12.72 -1.72 22.83
N SER A 70 -12.83 -0.42 23.11
CA SER A 70 -11.66 0.45 23.22
C SER A 70 -10.74 -0.04 24.33
N SER A 71 -9.43 0.10 24.11
CA SER A 71 -8.40 -0.32 25.08
C SER A 71 -8.45 -1.80 25.45
N HIS A 72 -8.93 -2.67 24.56
CA HIS A 72 -9.00 -4.11 24.83
C HIS A 72 -7.60 -4.69 25.13
N PRO A 73 -7.37 -5.28 26.32
CA PRO A 73 -6.01 -5.64 26.77
C PRO A 73 -5.32 -6.67 25.88
N VAL A 74 -6.06 -7.63 25.30
CA VAL A 74 -5.49 -8.62 24.37
C VAL A 74 -5.03 -7.94 23.08
N ALA A 75 -5.82 -7.02 22.53
CA ALA A 75 -5.43 -6.29 21.31
C ALA A 75 -4.21 -5.39 21.57
N ALA A 76 -4.15 -4.74 22.73
CA ALA A 76 -3.00 -3.94 23.14
C ALA A 76 -1.73 -4.80 23.31
N ALA A 77 -1.84 -5.97 23.96
CA ALA A 77 -0.71 -6.88 24.15
C ALA A 77 -0.16 -7.40 22.79
N VAL A 78 -1.05 -7.76 21.84
CA VAL A 78 -0.65 -8.16 20.48
C VAL A 78 0.02 -7.01 19.73
N ALA A 79 -0.51 -5.79 19.84
CA ALA A 79 0.11 -4.63 19.21
C ALA A 79 1.51 -4.35 19.77
N LEU A 80 1.68 -4.38 21.09
CA LEU A 80 2.97 -4.19 21.74
C LEU A 80 3.99 -5.24 21.30
N GLU A 81 3.60 -6.51 21.26
CA GLU A 81 4.50 -7.57 20.79
C GLU A 81 4.85 -7.41 19.31
N ASN A 82 3.89 -7.03 18.46
CA ASN A 82 4.17 -6.73 17.05
C ASN A 82 5.17 -5.58 16.89
N LEU A 83 5.02 -4.51 17.65
CA LEU A 83 5.95 -3.37 17.62
C LEU A 83 7.35 -3.80 18.08
N ARG A 84 7.44 -4.61 19.16
CA ARG A 84 8.69 -5.18 19.64
C ARG A 84 9.40 -6.01 18.56
N ILE A 85 8.68 -6.88 17.86
CA ILE A 85 9.24 -7.69 16.75
C ILE A 85 9.75 -6.80 15.63
N ILE A 86 8.99 -5.77 15.22
CA ILE A 86 9.41 -4.83 14.17
C ILE A 86 10.73 -4.15 14.55
N GLU A 87 10.91 -3.81 15.80
CA GLU A 87 12.07 -3.14 16.35
C GLU A 87 13.26 -4.10 16.51
N ASP A 88 13.07 -5.21 17.22
CA ASP A 88 14.11 -6.21 17.52
C ASP A 88 14.70 -6.85 16.27
N GLU A 89 13.86 -7.14 15.27
CA GLU A 89 14.29 -7.71 13.98
C GLU A 89 14.70 -6.64 12.96
N ASN A 90 14.69 -5.36 13.34
CA ASN A 90 15.03 -4.22 12.47
C ASN A 90 14.31 -4.27 11.10
N ILE A 91 13.02 -4.63 11.11
CA ILE A 91 12.24 -4.82 9.88
C ILE A 91 12.17 -3.52 9.06
N ILE A 92 12.07 -2.36 9.71
CA ILE A 92 12.06 -1.06 9.01
C ILE A 92 13.38 -0.80 8.30
N GLY A 93 14.50 -1.11 8.95
CA GLY A 93 15.83 -1.00 8.34
C GLY A 93 15.99 -1.94 7.14
N TYR A 94 15.49 -3.18 7.25
CA TYR A 94 15.46 -4.14 6.14
C TYR A 94 14.63 -3.61 4.97
N VAL A 95 13.42 -3.11 5.22
CA VAL A 95 12.57 -2.51 4.17
C VAL A 95 13.29 -1.35 3.51
N LYS A 96 13.79 -0.40 4.29
CA LYS A 96 14.38 0.85 3.80
C LYS A 96 15.61 0.64 2.94
N ASN A 97 16.51 -0.25 3.39
CA ASN A 97 17.86 -0.35 2.85
C ASN A 97 18.04 -1.52 1.87
N ASP A 98 17.16 -2.53 1.91
CA ASP A 98 17.35 -3.75 1.14
C ASP A 98 16.22 -4.02 0.16
N VAL A 99 14.99 -4.27 0.64
CA VAL A 99 13.93 -4.76 -0.25
C VAL A 99 13.15 -3.65 -0.98
N ALA A 100 12.95 -2.48 -0.37
CA ALA A 100 12.22 -1.41 -1.05
C ALA A 100 13.00 -0.82 -2.26
N PRO A 101 14.32 -0.56 -2.19
CA PRO A 101 15.10 -0.16 -3.35
C PRO A 101 15.10 -1.21 -4.47
N TYR A 102 15.19 -2.50 -4.09
CA TYR A 102 15.16 -3.60 -5.05
C TYR A 102 13.79 -3.70 -5.73
N LEU A 103 12.72 -3.74 -4.94
CA LEU A 103 11.36 -3.77 -5.45
C LEU A 103 11.06 -2.56 -6.34
N LYS A 104 11.54 -1.38 -5.97
CA LYS A 104 11.36 -0.16 -6.77
C LYS A 104 11.93 -0.33 -8.17
N LYS A 105 13.17 -0.77 -8.28
CA LYS A 105 13.83 -0.99 -9.57
C LYS A 105 13.05 -1.97 -10.44
N GLU A 106 12.69 -3.11 -9.88
CA GLU A 106 11.98 -4.17 -10.62
C GLU A 106 10.54 -3.75 -10.99
N TRP A 107 9.86 -3.04 -10.09
CA TRP A 107 8.51 -2.54 -10.31
C TRP A 107 8.45 -1.46 -11.40
N GLU A 108 9.35 -0.48 -11.35
CA GLU A 108 9.46 0.57 -12.36
C GLU A 108 9.79 -0.02 -13.75
N GLY A 109 10.50 -1.14 -13.80
CA GLY A 109 10.76 -1.90 -15.03
C GLY A 109 9.51 -2.39 -15.73
N LEU A 110 8.37 -2.53 -15.04
CA LEU A 110 7.09 -2.87 -15.64
C LEU A 110 6.57 -1.80 -16.62
N CYS A 111 7.08 -0.57 -16.52
CA CYS A 111 6.79 0.48 -17.49
C CYS A 111 7.20 0.12 -18.92
N MET A 112 8.08 -0.86 -19.13
CA MET A 112 8.42 -1.32 -20.47
C MET A 112 7.27 -2.06 -21.18
N HIS A 113 6.32 -2.61 -20.43
CA HIS A 113 5.17 -3.31 -20.97
C HIS A 113 4.21 -2.33 -21.69
N PRO A 114 3.68 -2.66 -22.90
CA PRO A 114 2.84 -1.74 -23.70
C PRO A 114 1.57 -1.27 -22.97
N LEU A 115 0.98 -2.11 -22.12
CA LEU A 115 -0.24 -1.80 -21.37
C LEU A 115 0.01 -0.90 -20.14
N VAL A 116 1.27 -0.65 -19.75
CA VAL A 116 1.61 0.10 -18.53
C VAL A 116 2.00 1.54 -18.88
N GLY A 117 1.12 2.48 -18.59
CA GLY A 117 1.39 3.91 -18.79
C GLY A 117 2.23 4.54 -17.68
N GLU A 118 2.16 3.97 -16.47
CA GLU A 118 2.90 4.46 -15.32
C GLU A 118 3.08 3.34 -14.30
N ALA A 119 4.26 3.25 -13.69
CA ALA A 119 4.52 2.45 -12.50
C ALA A 119 5.11 3.36 -11.42
N ARG A 120 4.45 3.42 -10.28
CA ARG A 120 4.90 4.18 -9.10
C ARG A 120 5.01 3.26 -7.92
N ILE A 121 5.96 3.55 -7.05
CA ILE A 121 6.14 2.82 -5.81
C ILE A 121 6.78 3.72 -4.75
N VAL A 122 6.32 3.61 -3.52
CA VAL A 122 6.91 4.23 -2.33
C VAL A 122 7.07 3.15 -1.28
N GLY A 123 8.31 2.87 -0.90
CA GLY A 123 8.59 1.74 -0.01
C GLY A 123 8.04 0.43 -0.58
N MET A 124 7.11 -0.18 0.13
CA MET A 124 6.45 -1.44 -0.21
C MET A 124 5.02 -1.23 -0.72
N MET A 125 4.68 -0.04 -1.21
CA MET A 125 3.38 0.26 -1.83
C MET A 125 3.57 0.65 -3.28
N GLY A 126 3.13 -0.19 -4.20
CA GLY A 126 3.26 0.04 -5.64
C GLY A 126 1.92 0.13 -6.34
N SER A 127 1.87 0.93 -7.41
CA SER A 127 0.76 0.95 -8.35
C SER A 127 1.25 1.01 -9.79
N ILE A 128 0.52 0.36 -10.70
CA ILE A 128 0.65 0.55 -12.13
C ILE A 128 -0.67 1.04 -12.70
N ALA A 129 -0.61 2.04 -13.57
CA ALA A 129 -1.74 2.52 -14.32
C ALA A 129 -1.78 1.82 -15.67
N LEU A 130 -2.87 1.12 -15.96
CA LEU A 130 -3.10 0.50 -17.25
C LEU A 130 -3.66 1.56 -18.22
N THR A 131 -3.21 1.51 -19.47
CA THR A 131 -3.65 2.44 -20.51
C THR A 131 -3.61 1.78 -21.89
N PRO A 132 -4.53 2.12 -22.81
CA PRO A 132 -4.46 1.68 -24.20
C PRO A 132 -3.39 2.41 -24.99
N ASN A 133 -2.95 3.58 -24.52
CA ASN A 133 -1.95 4.40 -25.19
C ASN A 133 -1.04 5.09 -24.17
N LYS A 134 0.23 4.76 -24.22
CA LYS A 134 1.26 5.25 -23.28
C LYS A 134 1.61 6.73 -23.47
N GLU A 135 1.51 7.24 -24.68
CA GLU A 135 1.92 8.62 -25.00
C GLU A 135 0.98 9.63 -24.37
N ASN A 136 -0.33 9.44 -24.53
CA ASN A 136 -1.35 10.36 -24.03
C ASN A 136 -2.04 9.87 -22.76
N ARG A 137 -1.77 8.61 -22.33
CA ARG A 137 -2.37 7.98 -21.14
C ARG A 137 -3.89 8.07 -21.11
N SER A 138 -4.52 7.97 -22.29
CA SER A 138 -5.97 8.01 -22.43
C SER A 138 -6.64 6.87 -21.65
N PRO A 139 -7.86 7.05 -21.18
CA PRO A 139 -8.63 5.96 -20.58
C PRO A 139 -9.05 4.94 -21.67
N PHE A 140 -9.34 3.72 -21.23
CA PHE A 140 -9.93 2.71 -22.11
C PHE A 140 -11.35 3.12 -22.56
N LYS A 141 -11.72 2.72 -23.78
CA LYS A 141 -13.09 2.87 -24.32
C LYS A 141 -13.99 1.74 -23.79
N SER A 142 -14.04 1.57 -22.49
CA SER A 142 -14.85 0.58 -21.79
C SER A 142 -15.33 1.14 -20.47
N ASP A 143 -16.17 0.41 -19.75
CA ASP A 143 -16.57 0.79 -18.39
C ASP A 143 -15.34 0.94 -17.48
N ALA A 144 -15.37 1.96 -16.63
CA ALA A 144 -14.27 2.26 -15.74
C ALA A 144 -13.94 1.06 -14.83
N GLY A 145 -12.68 0.65 -14.82
CA GLY A 145 -12.21 -0.48 -14.03
C GLY A 145 -12.40 -1.85 -14.66
N LYS A 146 -12.99 -1.95 -15.85
CA LYS A 146 -13.15 -3.23 -16.57
C LYS A 146 -11.81 -3.87 -16.87
N VAL A 147 -10.84 -3.09 -17.34
CA VAL A 147 -9.51 -3.59 -17.68
C VAL A 147 -8.73 -3.96 -16.42
N GLY A 148 -8.83 -3.14 -15.36
CA GLY A 148 -8.27 -3.47 -14.06
C GLY A 148 -8.81 -4.78 -13.49
N TYR A 149 -10.12 -5.01 -13.63
CA TYR A 149 -10.74 -6.28 -13.24
C TYR A 149 -10.19 -7.46 -14.05
N ILE A 150 -10.10 -7.34 -15.39
CA ILE A 150 -9.53 -8.37 -16.26
C ILE A 150 -8.09 -8.70 -15.82
N CYS A 151 -7.27 -7.67 -15.61
CA CYS A 151 -5.88 -7.84 -15.17
C CYS A 151 -5.80 -8.55 -13.82
N ARG A 152 -6.67 -8.18 -12.86
CA ARG A 152 -6.74 -8.86 -11.56
C ARG A 152 -7.04 -10.35 -11.71
N GLU A 153 -8.00 -10.73 -12.54
CA GLU A 153 -8.33 -12.14 -12.80
C GLU A 153 -7.13 -12.90 -13.40
N ARG A 154 -6.35 -12.25 -14.27
CA ARG A 154 -5.09 -12.83 -14.79
C ARG A 154 -4.03 -12.94 -13.70
N CYS A 155 -3.94 -11.97 -12.80
CA CYS A 155 -3.05 -12.10 -11.65
C CYS A 155 -3.41 -13.32 -10.81
N PHE A 156 -4.68 -13.52 -10.47
CA PHE A 156 -5.13 -14.67 -9.68
C PHE A 156 -4.87 -16.00 -10.39
N ALA A 157 -5.13 -16.09 -11.70
CA ALA A 157 -4.82 -17.26 -12.51
C ALA A 157 -3.31 -17.59 -12.52
N ASN A 158 -2.46 -16.61 -12.31
CA ASN A 158 -1.00 -16.75 -12.22
C ASN A 158 -0.48 -16.80 -10.77
N ASN A 159 -1.35 -17.10 -9.78
CA ASN A 159 -1.01 -17.17 -8.35
C ASN A 159 -0.37 -15.88 -7.81
N LEU A 160 -0.88 -14.72 -8.24
CA LEU A 160 -0.49 -13.41 -7.77
C LEU A 160 -1.73 -12.66 -7.29
N ILE A 161 -1.67 -12.15 -6.06
CA ILE A 161 -2.72 -11.29 -5.53
C ILE A 161 -2.35 -9.84 -5.78
N MET A 162 -3.09 -9.19 -6.66
CA MET A 162 -3.06 -7.74 -6.85
C MET A 162 -4.49 -7.20 -6.77
N ARG A 163 -4.65 -6.06 -6.13
CA ARG A 163 -5.92 -5.33 -6.09
C ARG A 163 -5.99 -4.36 -7.26
N HIS A 164 -7.17 -4.20 -7.84
CA HIS A 164 -7.42 -3.10 -8.78
C HIS A 164 -8.28 -1.99 -8.14
N VAL A 165 -8.03 -0.75 -8.56
CA VAL A 165 -8.88 0.42 -8.27
C VAL A 165 -9.02 1.18 -9.59
N GLY A 166 -10.21 1.16 -10.18
CA GLY A 166 -10.35 1.51 -11.59
C GLY A 166 -9.42 0.63 -12.43
N ASP A 167 -8.71 1.23 -13.37
CA ASP A 167 -7.73 0.56 -14.21
C ASP A 167 -6.29 0.71 -13.65
N ARG A 168 -6.15 0.78 -12.34
CA ARG A 168 -4.85 0.73 -11.64
C ARG A 168 -4.73 -0.56 -10.86
N MET A 169 -3.59 -1.22 -10.98
CA MET A 169 -3.23 -2.39 -10.17
C MET A 169 -2.35 -1.95 -9.02
N ILE A 170 -2.61 -2.49 -7.82
CA ILE A 170 -1.94 -2.09 -6.58
C ILE A 170 -1.33 -3.29 -5.90
N ILE A 171 -0.12 -3.13 -5.36
CA ILE A 171 0.54 -4.09 -4.49
C ILE A 171 0.88 -3.48 -3.13
N SER A 172 0.90 -4.33 -2.11
CA SER A 172 1.49 -4.06 -0.80
C SER A 172 1.94 -5.38 -0.17
N PRO A 173 3.07 -5.94 -0.63
CA PRO A 173 3.56 -7.23 -0.17
C PRO A 173 3.97 -7.19 1.32
N PRO A 174 4.15 -8.34 1.99
CA PRO A 174 4.69 -8.40 3.33
C PRO A 174 6.02 -7.66 3.45
N LEU A 175 6.27 -7.01 4.60
CA LEU A 175 7.52 -6.26 4.82
C LEU A 175 8.76 -7.16 4.84
N ILE A 176 8.58 -8.44 5.17
CA ILE A 176 9.62 -9.45 5.25
C ILE A 176 9.81 -10.22 3.93
N ILE A 177 9.21 -9.76 2.83
CA ILE A 177 9.39 -10.38 1.50
C ILE A 177 10.87 -10.42 1.10
N THR A 178 11.30 -11.54 0.54
CA THR A 178 12.67 -11.69 0.04
C THR A 178 12.81 -11.21 -1.41
N LYS A 179 14.04 -10.97 -1.86
CA LYS A 179 14.32 -10.61 -3.26
C LYS A 179 13.86 -11.70 -4.24
N LEU A 180 14.01 -12.96 -3.89
CA LEU A 180 13.52 -14.08 -4.71
C LEU A 180 11.99 -14.07 -4.87
N GLU A 181 11.28 -13.72 -3.80
CA GLU A 181 9.83 -13.58 -3.86
C GLU A 181 9.41 -12.33 -4.65
N ILE A 182 10.20 -11.25 -4.60
CA ILE A 182 10.01 -10.07 -5.46
C ILE A 182 10.19 -10.47 -6.92
N ASP A 183 11.24 -11.21 -7.27
CA ASP A 183 11.46 -11.68 -8.64
C ASP A 183 10.27 -12.52 -9.14
N LEU A 184 9.75 -13.41 -8.29
CA LEU A 184 8.58 -14.21 -8.59
C LEU A 184 7.32 -13.34 -8.78
N LEU A 185 7.12 -12.34 -7.91
CA LEU A 185 6.03 -11.37 -8.01
C LEU A 185 6.08 -10.64 -9.36
N ILE A 186 7.23 -10.10 -9.71
CA ILE A 186 7.44 -9.35 -10.97
C ILE A 186 7.24 -10.26 -12.20
N LYS A 187 7.76 -11.48 -12.16
CA LYS A 187 7.56 -12.47 -13.23
C LYS A 187 6.07 -12.77 -13.46
N ARG A 188 5.32 -12.98 -12.37
CA ARG A 188 3.88 -13.24 -12.43
C ARG A 188 3.09 -12.02 -12.88
N ALA A 189 3.49 -10.82 -12.45
CA ALA A 189 2.87 -9.57 -12.88
C ALA A 189 3.06 -9.36 -14.39
N LYS A 190 4.27 -9.57 -14.92
CA LYS A 190 4.54 -9.49 -16.37
C LYS A 190 3.65 -10.45 -17.13
N LYS A 191 3.59 -11.71 -16.72
CA LYS A 191 2.75 -12.71 -17.38
C LYS A 191 1.26 -12.34 -17.35
N ALA A 192 0.76 -11.84 -16.21
CA ALA A 192 -0.63 -11.38 -16.11
C ALA A 192 -0.91 -10.16 -17.02
N LEU A 193 0.06 -9.27 -17.18
CA LEU A 193 -0.02 -8.15 -18.11
C LEU A 193 -0.03 -8.61 -19.56
N ASP A 194 0.84 -9.56 -19.95
CA ASP A 194 0.86 -10.15 -21.29
C ASP A 194 -0.49 -10.79 -21.63
N GLU A 195 -1.02 -11.65 -20.75
CA GLU A 195 -2.32 -12.31 -20.94
C GLU A 195 -3.50 -11.30 -20.96
N THR A 196 -3.38 -10.19 -20.21
CA THR A 196 -4.36 -9.10 -20.25
C THR A 196 -4.30 -8.40 -21.60
N PHE A 197 -3.10 -8.07 -22.08
CA PHE A 197 -2.88 -7.40 -23.34
C PHE A 197 -3.45 -8.22 -24.51
N GLU A 198 -3.12 -9.52 -24.58
CA GLU A 198 -3.66 -10.44 -25.60
C GLU A 198 -5.20 -10.48 -25.59
N LYS A 199 -5.81 -10.54 -24.40
CA LYS A 199 -7.27 -10.53 -24.26
C LYS A 199 -7.86 -9.23 -24.79
N LEU A 200 -7.28 -8.08 -24.45
CA LEU A 200 -7.77 -6.78 -24.90
C LEU A 200 -7.64 -6.60 -26.41
N MET A 201 -6.56 -7.10 -27.02
CA MET A 201 -6.40 -7.14 -28.47
C MET A 201 -7.49 -7.97 -29.14
N ASN A 202 -7.76 -9.18 -28.62
CA ASN A 202 -8.78 -10.09 -29.15
C ASN A 202 -10.20 -9.52 -29.02
N GLU A 203 -10.46 -8.70 -27.99
CA GLU A 203 -11.75 -8.03 -27.78
C GLU A 203 -11.85 -6.67 -28.50
N GLY A 204 -10.80 -6.21 -29.20
CA GLY A 204 -10.78 -4.92 -29.89
C GLY A 204 -10.82 -3.71 -28.98
N LEU A 205 -10.41 -3.88 -27.72
CA LEU A 205 -10.36 -2.79 -26.70
C LEU A 205 -9.09 -1.96 -26.79
N ILE A 206 -8.07 -2.47 -27.45
CA ILE A 206 -6.80 -1.81 -27.80
C ILE A 206 -6.41 -2.18 -29.22
N SER A 207 -5.52 -1.39 -29.84
CA SER A 207 -5.02 -1.56 -31.22
C SER A 207 -3.49 -1.61 -31.25
#